data_3d8f91162d29b869af674d765309344b
#
_entry.id   3d8f91162d29b869af674d765309344b
#
_cell.length_a   1.000
_cell.length_b   1.000
_cell.length_c   1.000
_cell.angle_alpha   90.00
_cell.angle_beta   90.00
_cell.angle_gamma   90.00
#
_symmetry.space_group_name_H-M   'P 1'
#
loop_
_entity.id
_entity.type
_entity.pdbx_description
1 polymer ?
#
loop_
_entity_poly.entity_id
_entity_poly.type
_entity_poly.pdbx_seq_one_letter_code
_entity_poly.pdbx_strand_id
1 'polypeptide(L)'
;MTAIPVQSNGPTAPIKVQRPVRVLVIASHVVQYASPLFQLLSADPRMEILVAYCTLQGAERGWDPEFGIEVQWDQPLLEGYQWKYLPNRSLRPGIGRFFGLLNPSLWRQIRSGDFDAVVIYTGYMYASFWIAVAAAKSRRIPVLLSSDSTGLRTKDGSKWKSWLKPFILRRVYRTCDVLLASSPAITNFAVSLGMPPERIVQVQSDMYKEEWQSRAAKFDRREIRKSWNIPENAPVVLFCGKLQAWKRPLDLITAFASAQVSGAYLVIAGEGPLRGEVERAVAALGIQELVKLLGFVNSTHLPGCYVASDLLVLPSRYDGSPLVVPEAMFTGIPVILSDTIVGRAAMIRPGKSGYLFRCGDTEELARLLRKTLSDPEHLSALKAGVVEQMQSWTAQKFADSWFLAIETALARKQRAS
;
A
#
# COMPACT_ATOMS: atom_id res chain seq x y z
N MET A 1 19.45 -10.81 -12.93
CA MET A 1 19.72 -11.03 -11.49
C MET A 1 18.76 -12.11 -11.04
N THR A 2 19.27 -13.30 -10.83
CA THR A 2 18.51 -14.49 -10.41
C THR A 2 17.93 -14.26 -9.02
N ALA A 3 16.62 -14.45 -8.89
CA ALA A 3 15.92 -14.39 -7.60
C ALA A 3 16.52 -15.47 -6.68
N ILE A 4 17.02 -15.07 -5.51
CA ILE A 4 17.41 -16.01 -4.46
C ILE A 4 16.10 -16.67 -3.99
N PRO A 5 16.00 -18.03 -4.07
CA PRO A 5 14.81 -18.69 -3.54
C PRO A 5 14.76 -18.47 -2.03
N VAL A 6 13.70 -17.81 -1.57
CA VAL A 6 13.39 -17.71 -0.15
C VAL A 6 13.02 -19.09 0.32
N GLN A 7 13.94 -19.77 1.01
CA GLN A 7 13.62 -21.00 1.74
C GLN A 7 12.51 -20.66 2.73
N SER A 8 11.37 -21.32 2.58
CA SER A 8 10.38 -21.39 3.62
C SER A 8 11.04 -22.08 4.82
N ASN A 9 11.52 -21.29 5.77
CA ASN A 9 11.95 -21.85 7.03
C ASN A 9 10.77 -22.61 7.62
N GLY A 10 10.92 -23.93 7.73
CA GLY A 10 9.95 -24.80 8.36
C GLY A 10 9.59 -24.29 9.76
N PRO A 11 8.42 -24.66 10.29
CA PRO A 11 7.90 -24.10 11.51
C PRO A 11 8.89 -24.37 12.65
N THR A 12 9.51 -23.32 13.18
CA THR A 12 10.00 -23.36 14.57
C THR A 12 8.81 -23.74 15.43
N ALA A 13 8.95 -24.73 16.32
CA ALA A 13 7.87 -25.20 17.17
C ALA A 13 7.13 -23.99 17.78
N PRO A 14 5.78 -23.94 17.70
CA PRO A 14 5.03 -22.79 18.17
C PRO A 14 5.32 -22.56 19.65
N ILE A 15 5.68 -21.32 19.96
CA ILE A 15 5.82 -20.92 21.38
C ILE A 15 4.42 -21.06 22.00
N LYS A 16 4.24 -21.93 22.98
CA LYS A 16 3.00 -22.02 23.77
C LYS A 16 2.85 -20.72 24.55
N VAL A 17 2.17 -19.76 23.96
CA VAL A 17 1.84 -18.51 24.63
C VAL A 17 0.68 -18.78 25.57
N GLN A 18 0.91 -18.69 26.90
CA GLN A 18 -0.11 -18.93 27.91
C GLN A 18 -1.15 -17.81 28.02
N ARG A 19 -0.88 -16.65 27.43
CA ARG A 19 -1.77 -15.48 27.33
C ARG A 19 -1.60 -14.79 25.97
N PRO A 20 -2.56 -13.96 25.50
CA PRO A 20 -2.37 -13.15 24.31
C PRO A 20 -1.10 -12.28 24.39
N VAL A 21 -0.39 -12.18 23.27
CA VAL A 21 0.81 -11.33 23.16
C VAL A 21 0.39 -9.86 23.11
N ARG A 22 0.90 -9.04 24.03
CA ARG A 22 0.58 -7.62 24.12
C ARG A 22 1.49 -6.81 23.22
N VAL A 23 0.93 -6.19 22.18
CA VAL A 23 1.66 -5.51 21.12
C VAL A 23 1.31 -4.04 21.08
N LEU A 24 2.32 -3.16 21.17
CA LEU A 24 2.17 -1.75 20.89
C LEU A 24 2.51 -1.47 19.43
N VAL A 25 1.53 -1.00 18.65
CA VAL A 25 1.74 -0.52 17.29
C VAL A 25 1.87 1.00 17.32
N ILE A 26 2.97 1.54 16.76
CA ILE A 26 3.22 2.98 16.72
C ILE A 26 2.99 3.48 15.30
N ALA A 27 1.88 4.18 15.09
CA ALA A 27 1.50 4.76 13.80
C ALA A 27 1.80 6.27 13.74
N SER A 28 2.30 6.74 12.60
CA SER A 28 2.57 8.17 12.39
C SER A 28 1.29 8.99 12.40
N HIS A 29 0.28 8.56 11.67
CA HIS A 29 -1.01 9.22 11.51
C HIS A 29 -2.09 8.18 11.18
N VAL A 30 -3.33 8.59 11.13
CA VAL A 30 -4.45 7.72 10.78
C VAL A 30 -4.54 7.59 9.26
N VAL A 31 -4.58 6.35 8.76
CA VAL A 31 -4.68 6.05 7.33
C VAL A 31 -5.78 5.01 7.08
N GLN A 32 -6.57 5.23 6.04
CA GLN A 32 -7.76 4.45 5.76
C GLN A 32 -7.52 2.95 5.51
N TYR A 33 -6.35 2.59 5.00
CA TYR A 33 -6.03 1.18 4.73
C TYR A 33 -5.47 0.43 5.95
N ALA A 34 -5.02 1.15 6.98
CA ALA A 34 -4.49 0.51 8.18
C ALA A 34 -5.59 0.16 9.20
N SER A 35 -6.74 0.84 9.16
CA SER A 35 -7.84 0.57 10.09
C SER A 35 -8.39 -0.86 9.97
N PRO A 36 -8.72 -1.39 8.79
CA PRO A 36 -9.15 -2.79 8.65
C PRO A 36 -8.09 -3.78 9.11
N LEU A 37 -6.80 -3.47 8.90
CA LEU A 37 -5.69 -4.26 9.41
C LEU A 37 -5.71 -4.31 10.95
N PHE A 38 -5.82 -3.16 11.61
CA PHE A 38 -5.82 -3.12 13.08
C PHE A 38 -7.07 -3.76 13.67
N GLN A 39 -8.23 -3.65 13.00
CA GLN A 39 -9.46 -4.38 13.37
C GLN A 39 -9.24 -5.88 13.32
N LEU A 40 -8.67 -6.39 12.23
CA LEU A 40 -8.38 -7.81 12.05
C LEU A 40 -7.41 -8.35 13.11
N LEU A 41 -6.31 -7.62 13.36
CA LEU A 41 -5.33 -8.02 14.38
C LEU A 41 -5.90 -7.94 15.80
N SER A 42 -6.80 -6.99 16.08
CA SER A 42 -7.50 -6.90 17.37
C SER A 42 -8.50 -8.03 17.60
N ALA A 43 -9.06 -8.58 16.53
CA ALA A 43 -9.98 -9.72 16.60
C ALA A 43 -9.25 -11.05 16.76
N ASP A 44 -7.94 -11.11 16.58
CA ASP A 44 -7.16 -12.34 16.73
C ASP A 44 -6.89 -12.64 18.23
N PRO A 45 -7.40 -13.77 18.77
CA PRO A 45 -7.26 -14.08 20.20
C PRO A 45 -5.82 -14.31 20.65
N ARG A 46 -4.87 -14.46 19.73
CA ARG A 46 -3.44 -14.62 20.03
C ARG A 46 -2.77 -13.31 20.41
N MET A 47 -3.39 -12.16 20.09
CA MET A 47 -2.79 -10.82 20.22
C MET A 47 -3.73 -9.86 20.96
N GLU A 48 -3.16 -9.01 21.78
CA GLU A 48 -3.80 -7.81 22.33
C GLU A 48 -3.05 -6.59 21.82
N ILE A 49 -3.63 -5.88 20.84
CA ILE A 49 -2.98 -4.73 20.23
C ILE A 49 -3.47 -3.41 20.82
N LEU A 50 -2.54 -2.47 21.01
CA LEU A 50 -2.81 -1.05 21.25
C LEU A 50 -2.14 -0.23 20.17
N VAL A 51 -2.90 0.57 19.42
CA VAL A 51 -2.35 1.45 18.40
C VAL A 51 -2.11 2.85 18.97
N ALA A 52 -0.86 3.30 18.99
CA ALA A 52 -0.47 4.62 19.46
C ALA A 52 -0.23 5.56 18.27
N TYR A 53 -1.07 6.56 18.10
CA TYR A 53 -0.98 7.55 17.02
C TYR A 53 -0.13 8.74 17.43
N CYS A 54 0.87 9.10 16.61
CA CYS A 54 1.71 10.29 16.80
C CYS A 54 0.98 11.59 16.41
N THR A 55 0.01 11.52 15.49
CA THR A 55 -0.96 12.57 15.17
C THR A 55 -2.27 11.95 14.72
N LEU A 56 -3.39 12.65 14.88
CA LEU A 56 -4.70 12.23 14.38
C LEU A 56 -5.00 12.76 12.97
N GLN A 57 -4.00 13.32 12.29
CA GLN A 57 -4.16 13.71 10.90
C GLN A 57 -4.66 12.49 10.08
N GLY A 58 -5.65 12.73 9.22
CA GLY A 58 -6.33 11.69 8.44
C GLY A 58 -7.64 11.18 9.08
N ALA A 59 -7.82 11.30 10.41
CA ALA A 59 -9.12 11.03 11.05
C ALA A 59 -10.10 12.20 10.90
N GLU A 60 -9.58 13.41 10.77
CA GLU A 60 -10.35 14.66 10.64
C GLU A 60 -10.17 15.25 9.23
N ARG A 61 -11.10 16.13 8.83
CA ARG A 61 -10.98 16.89 7.59
C ARG A 61 -9.69 17.72 7.60
N GLY A 62 -8.93 17.66 6.51
CA GLY A 62 -7.67 18.38 6.39
C GLY A 62 -7.19 18.53 4.97
N TRP A 63 -6.31 19.52 4.77
CA TRP A 63 -5.67 19.74 3.47
C TRP A 63 -4.69 18.61 3.14
N ASP A 64 -4.88 17.93 2.01
CA ASP A 64 -3.91 16.99 1.45
C ASP A 64 -3.14 17.68 0.31
N PRO A 65 -1.84 17.99 0.51
CA PRO A 65 -1.05 18.72 -0.49
C PRO A 65 -0.77 17.90 -1.77
N GLU A 66 -0.91 16.58 -1.70
CA GLU A 66 -0.70 15.72 -2.87
C GLU A 66 -1.97 15.63 -3.73
N PHE A 67 -3.17 15.71 -3.15
CA PHE A 67 -4.42 15.89 -3.90
C PHE A 67 -4.68 17.36 -4.26
N GLY A 68 -4.16 18.31 -3.48
CA GLY A 68 -4.43 19.74 -3.65
C GLY A 68 -5.85 20.16 -3.26
N ILE A 69 -6.50 19.39 -2.41
CA ILE A 69 -7.85 19.63 -1.89
C ILE A 69 -7.94 19.29 -0.40
N GLU A 70 -9.01 19.73 0.25
CA GLU A 70 -9.38 19.20 1.56
C GLU A 70 -9.96 17.80 1.43
N VAL A 71 -9.45 16.87 2.23
CA VAL A 71 -9.89 15.47 2.27
C VAL A 71 -10.44 15.14 3.64
N GLN A 72 -11.57 14.49 3.68
CA GLN A 72 -12.13 13.81 4.84
C GLN A 72 -12.50 12.40 4.40
N TRP A 73 -11.89 11.41 5.03
CA TRP A 73 -12.25 10.03 4.77
C TRP A 73 -13.63 9.73 5.36
N ASP A 74 -14.45 9.02 4.62
CA ASP A 74 -15.85 8.72 4.94
C ASP A 74 -16.02 7.37 5.66
N GLN A 75 -14.94 6.82 6.20
CA GLN A 75 -14.93 5.58 6.98
C GLN A 75 -14.62 5.86 8.46
N PRO A 76 -15.15 5.05 9.40
CA PRO A 76 -14.83 5.13 10.82
C PRO A 76 -13.43 4.55 11.08
N LEU A 77 -12.40 5.38 10.92
CA LEU A 77 -11.00 4.95 10.92
C LEU A 77 -10.46 4.54 12.29
N LEU A 78 -11.13 4.90 13.38
CA LEU A 78 -10.69 4.68 14.76
C LEU A 78 -11.60 3.72 15.53
N GLU A 79 -12.46 2.97 14.85
CA GLU A 79 -13.36 2.00 15.45
C GLU A 79 -12.85 0.55 15.33
N GLY A 80 -13.30 -0.34 16.23
CA GLY A 80 -13.04 -1.78 16.16
C GLY A 80 -11.67 -2.24 16.67
N TYR A 81 -10.85 -1.36 17.25
CA TYR A 81 -9.58 -1.69 17.90
C TYR A 81 -9.24 -0.68 19.00
N GLN A 82 -8.34 -1.06 19.93
CA GLN A 82 -7.87 -0.14 20.96
C GLN A 82 -6.81 0.80 20.41
N TRP A 83 -7.00 2.09 20.64
CA TRP A 83 -6.03 3.11 20.22
C TRP A 83 -5.85 4.21 21.25
N LYS A 84 -4.74 4.94 21.11
CA LYS A 84 -4.39 6.09 21.95
C LYS A 84 -3.70 7.17 21.13
N TYR A 85 -4.10 8.41 21.30
CA TYR A 85 -3.35 9.56 20.81
C TYR A 85 -2.23 9.91 21.77
N LEU A 86 -1.02 10.11 21.23
CA LEU A 86 0.13 10.61 21.97
C LEU A 86 0.42 12.06 21.56
N PRO A 87 0.35 13.04 22.48
CA PRO A 87 0.52 14.44 22.13
C PRO A 87 1.82 14.72 21.40
N ASN A 88 1.72 15.37 20.24
CA ASN A 88 2.86 15.84 19.46
C ASN A 88 3.33 17.18 20.03
N ARG A 89 4.60 17.24 20.44
CA ARG A 89 5.25 18.43 21.02
C ARG A 89 6.12 19.18 20.01
N SER A 90 5.96 18.91 18.72
CA SER A 90 6.66 19.62 17.67
C SER A 90 6.27 21.12 17.65
N LEU A 91 7.24 22.01 17.51
CA LEU A 91 6.99 23.43 17.25
C LEU A 91 6.44 23.70 15.85
N ARG A 92 6.66 22.76 14.91
CA ARG A 92 6.15 22.80 13.54
C ARG A 92 5.60 21.41 13.17
N PRO A 93 4.42 21.06 13.70
CA PRO A 93 3.84 19.75 13.48
C PRO A 93 3.55 19.51 12.00
N GLY A 94 3.66 18.26 11.58
CA GLY A 94 3.35 17.87 10.21
C GLY A 94 4.15 16.65 9.73
N ILE A 95 3.62 16.02 8.71
CA ILE A 95 4.24 14.87 8.04
C ILE A 95 5.32 15.39 7.07
N GLY A 96 6.44 14.64 6.96
CA GLY A 96 7.52 14.95 6.01
C GLY A 96 8.71 15.71 6.56
N ARG A 97 8.73 16.04 7.87
CA ARG A 97 9.85 16.70 8.57
C ARG A 97 10.32 15.86 9.75
N PHE A 98 11.65 15.84 10.01
CA PHE A 98 12.20 15.02 11.09
C PHE A 98 11.56 15.33 12.46
N PHE A 99 11.50 16.59 12.85
CA PHE A 99 10.84 17.04 14.08
C PHE A 99 9.34 17.32 13.91
N GLY A 100 8.76 17.02 12.75
CA GLY A 100 7.32 17.22 12.54
C GLY A 100 6.46 16.31 13.40
N LEU A 101 6.96 15.11 13.74
CA LEU A 101 6.40 14.22 14.76
C LEU A 101 7.44 14.06 15.88
N LEU A 102 7.13 14.66 17.03
CA LEU A 102 7.92 14.61 18.26
C LEU A 102 6.99 14.27 19.42
N ASN A 103 6.93 13.00 19.80
CA ASN A 103 6.04 12.49 20.84
C ASN A 103 6.87 11.91 22.03
N PRO A 104 7.37 12.76 22.95
CA PRO A 104 8.20 12.29 24.09
C PRO A 104 7.45 11.33 25.01
N SER A 105 6.12 11.39 25.05
CA SER A 105 5.26 10.48 25.80
C SER A 105 5.38 9.02 25.37
N LEU A 106 5.88 8.72 24.15
CA LEU A 106 6.24 7.36 23.72
C LEU A 106 7.22 6.69 24.67
N TRP A 107 8.20 7.45 25.18
CA TRP A 107 9.17 6.93 26.14
C TRP A 107 8.49 6.36 27.37
N ARG A 108 7.57 7.13 27.98
CA ARG A 108 6.82 6.70 29.15
C ARG A 108 5.86 5.56 28.80
N GLN A 109 5.12 5.67 27.68
CA GLN A 109 4.14 4.66 27.25
C GLN A 109 4.78 3.28 27.08
N ILE A 110 5.95 3.21 26.44
CA ILE A 110 6.66 1.94 26.22
C ILE A 110 7.26 1.40 27.51
N ARG A 111 7.83 2.26 28.36
CA ARG A 111 8.51 1.82 29.57
C ARG A 111 7.58 1.42 30.72
N SER A 112 6.42 2.07 30.85
CA SER A 112 5.43 1.78 31.88
C SER A 112 4.36 0.77 31.42
N GLY A 113 4.24 0.52 30.11
CA GLY A 113 3.34 -0.49 29.56
C GLY A 113 3.97 -1.88 29.67
N ASP A 114 3.10 -2.87 29.82
CA ASP A 114 3.49 -4.28 29.86
C ASP A 114 3.34 -4.86 28.44
N PHE A 115 4.21 -4.42 27.51
CA PHE A 115 4.22 -4.86 26.11
C PHE A 115 5.29 -5.94 25.89
N ASP A 116 4.90 -6.99 25.18
CA ASP A 116 5.81 -8.07 24.77
C ASP A 116 6.60 -7.68 23.51
N ALA A 117 6.00 -6.89 22.62
CA ALA A 117 6.62 -6.40 21.40
C ALA A 117 6.15 -4.98 21.02
N VAL A 118 7.00 -4.26 20.28
CA VAL A 118 6.68 -2.95 19.68
C VAL A 118 6.79 -3.07 18.17
N VAL A 119 5.69 -2.80 17.45
CA VAL A 119 5.66 -2.69 15.99
C VAL A 119 5.70 -1.22 15.60
N ILE A 120 6.70 -0.84 14.84
CA ILE A 120 6.83 0.53 14.35
C ILE A 120 6.25 0.62 12.94
N TYR A 121 5.09 1.28 12.85
CA TYR A 121 4.33 1.57 11.64
C TYR A 121 4.49 3.06 11.26
N THR A 122 5.61 3.65 11.64
CA THR A 122 5.98 5.04 11.34
C THR A 122 7.37 5.10 10.71
N GLY A 123 7.60 6.11 9.86
CA GLY A 123 8.85 6.26 9.15
C GLY A 123 10.03 6.64 10.06
N TYR A 124 11.22 6.11 9.76
CA TYR A 124 12.49 6.46 10.43
C TYR A 124 12.87 7.95 10.26
N MET A 125 12.16 8.67 9.41
CA MET A 125 12.36 10.11 9.18
C MET A 125 11.77 10.98 10.30
N TYR A 126 11.14 10.40 11.31
CA TYR A 126 10.54 11.14 12.42
C TYR A 126 11.29 10.92 13.73
N ALA A 127 11.41 11.97 14.55
CA ALA A 127 12.00 11.87 15.88
C ALA A 127 11.30 10.84 16.76
N SER A 128 9.98 10.71 16.64
CA SER A 128 9.16 9.72 17.36
C SER A 128 9.58 8.28 17.09
N PHE A 129 10.05 7.95 15.89
CA PHE A 129 10.62 6.63 15.58
C PHE A 129 11.82 6.32 16.50
N TRP A 130 12.76 7.26 16.62
CA TRP A 130 13.98 7.06 17.40
C TRP A 130 13.72 7.03 18.91
N ILE A 131 12.74 7.82 19.37
CA ILE A 131 12.28 7.79 20.77
C ILE A 131 11.68 6.40 21.08
N ALA A 132 10.85 5.88 20.19
CA ALA A 132 10.23 4.57 20.35
C ALA A 132 11.27 3.43 20.38
N VAL A 133 12.21 3.42 19.43
CA VAL A 133 13.30 2.44 19.38
C VAL A 133 14.14 2.50 20.67
N ALA A 134 14.55 3.69 21.10
CA ALA A 134 15.35 3.87 22.30
C ALA A 134 14.62 3.39 23.57
N ALA A 135 13.33 3.73 23.71
CA ALA A 135 12.50 3.29 24.81
C ALA A 135 12.33 1.76 24.86
N ALA A 136 12.03 1.12 23.72
CA ALA A 136 11.88 -0.32 23.62
C ALA A 136 13.19 -1.04 23.96
N LYS A 137 14.32 -0.60 23.39
CA LYS A 137 15.65 -1.18 23.70
C LYS A 137 16.04 -1.02 25.16
N SER A 138 15.68 0.10 25.82
CA SER A 138 15.95 0.31 27.25
C SER A 138 15.24 -0.69 28.16
N ARG A 139 14.17 -1.34 27.68
CA ARG A 139 13.39 -2.37 28.35
C ARG A 139 13.59 -3.77 27.76
N ARG A 140 14.50 -3.90 26.79
CA ARG A 140 14.74 -5.13 26.03
C ARG A 140 13.45 -5.67 25.38
N ILE A 141 12.53 -4.78 24.99
CA ILE A 141 11.33 -5.14 24.22
C ILE A 141 11.71 -5.26 22.74
N PRO A 142 11.40 -6.37 22.06
CA PRO A 142 11.70 -6.53 20.64
C PRO A 142 10.98 -5.48 19.79
N VAL A 143 11.69 -4.98 18.80
CA VAL A 143 11.21 -3.95 17.84
C VAL A 143 11.03 -4.58 16.49
N LEU A 144 9.80 -4.58 15.99
CA LEU A 144 9.46 -4.94 14.62
C LEU A 144 9.27 -3.66 13.79
N LEU A 145 9.71 -3.67 12.54
CA LEU A 145 9.57 -2.54 11.62
C LEU A 145 8.68 -2.95 10.44
N SER A 146 7.63 -2.20 10.18
CA SER A 146 6.93 -2.22 8.88
C SER A 146 7.53 -1.16 7.97
N SER A 147 7.95 -1.53 6.77
CA SER A 147 8.62 -0.61 5.82
C SER A 147 8.28 -0.94 4.38
N ASP A 148 7.97 0.10 3.59
CA ASP A 148 7.70 0.02 2.15
C ASP A 148 8.92 0.35 1.28
N SER A 149 10.11 0.41 1.87
CA SER A 149 11.32 0.81 1.15
C SER A 149 11.79 -0.29 0.20
N THR A 150 11.76 -0.04 -1.10
CA THR A 150 12.19 -0.96 -2.17
C THR A 150 13.45 -0.49 -2.89
N GLY A 151 14.01 0.68 -2.51
CA GLY A 151 15.18 1.26 -3.18
C GLY A 151 15.65 2.57 -2.57
N LEU A 152 16.73 3.10 -3.13
CA LEU A 152 17.38 4.33 -2.65
C LEU A 152 16.78 5.61 -3.25
N ARG A 153 16.02 5.51 -4.33
CA ARG A 153 15.40 6.68 -4.99
C ARG A 153 14.47 7.41 -4.03
N THR A 154 14.42 8.73 -4.15
CA THR A 154 13.51 9.59 -3.39
C THR A 154 12.44 10.17 -4.32
N LYS A 155 11.26 10.50 -3.77
CA LYS A 155 10.15 11.10 -4.56
C LYS A 155 10.57 12.37 -5.28
N ASP A 156 11.40 13.20 -4.61
CA ASP A 156 11.89 14.48 -5.11
C ASP A 156 13.13 14.36 -6.02
N GLY A 157 13.65 13.16 -6.26
CA GLY A 157 14.83 12.91 -7.09
C GLY A 157 16.14 13.43 -6.48
N SER A 158 16.16 13.82 -5.21
CA SER A 158 17.32 14.43 -4.54
C SER A 158 18.50 13.46 -4.45
N LYS A 159 19.61 13.78 -5.11
CA LYS A 159 20.82 12.94 -5.16
C LYS A 159 21.48 12.79 -3.77
N TRP A 160 21.56 13.88 -2.99
CA TRP A 160 22.20 13.85 -1.66
C TRP A 160 21.41 12.99 -0.65
N LYS A 161 20.06 13.06 -0.70
CA LYS A 161 19.21 12.19 0.12
C LYS A 161 19.38 10.72 -0.28
N SER A 162 19.44 10.43 -1.57
CA SER A 162 19.68 9.08 -2.08
C SER A 162 21.03 8.53 -1.66
N TRP A 163 22.08 9.40 -1.57
CA TRP A 163 23.41 9.02 -1.09
C TRP A 163 23.43 8.74 0.42
N LEU A 164 22.72 9.52 1.22
CA LEU A 164 22.68 9.36 2.69
C LEU A 164 21.78 8.20 3.13
N LYS A 165 20.74 7.90 2.34
CA LYS A 165 19.70 6.91 2.66
C LYS A 165 20.25 5.52 3.03
N PRO A 166 21.25 4.92 2.35
CA PRO A 166 21.76 3.60 2.71
C PRO A 166 22.41 3.56 4.10
N PHE A 167 23.10 4.61 4.51
CA PHE A 167 23.71 4.68 5.84
C PHE A 167 22.66 4.72 6.95
N ILE A 168 21.61 5.52 6.75
CA ILE A 168 20.50 5.62 7.70
C ILE A 168 19.74 4.28 7.75
N LEU A 169 19.39 3.70 6.60
CA LEU A 169 18.63 2.45 6.56
C LEU A 169 19.40 1.26 7.15
N ARG A 170 20.71 1.16 6.91
CA ARG A 170 21.54 0.16 7.60
C ARG A 170 21.48 0.31 9.12
N ARG A 171 21.48 1.54 9.63
CA ARG A 171 21.33 1.81 11.05
C ARG A 171 19.94 1.37 11.55
N VAL A 172 18.88 1.75 10.81
CA VAL A 172 17.49 1.36 11.11
C VAL A 172 17.35 -0.15 11.18
N TYR A 173 17.80 -0.88 10.14
CA TYR A 173 17.69 -2.34 10.09
C TYR A 173 18.50 -3.05 11.18
N ARG A 174 19.62 -2.47 11.63
CA ARG A 174 20.38 -2.99 12.78
C ARG A 174 19.65 -2.81 14.10
N THR A 175 18.88 -1.73 14.27
CA THR A 175 18.14 -1.45 15.51
C THR A 175 16.84 -2.23 15.65
N CYS A 176 16.24 -2.67 14.55
CA CYS A 176 15.02 -3.46 14.56
C CYS A 176 15.34 -4.96 14.64
N ASP A 177 14.54 -5.73 15.38
CA ASP A 177 14.77 -7.16 15.56
C ASP A 177 14.18 -7.99 14.40
N VAL A 178 13.03 -7.55 13.86
CA VAL A 178 12.36 -8.17 12.70
C VAL A 178 11.84 -7.09 11.74
N LEU A 179 11.89 -7.35 10.44
CA LEU A 179 11.26 -6.57 9.39
C LEU A 179 10.01 -7.30 8.89
N LEU A 180 8.87 -6.59 8.88
CA LEU A 180 7.66 -7.02 8.18
C LEU A 180 7.76 -6.51 6.73
N ALA A 181 7.94 -7.42 5.79
CA ALA A 181 8.11 -7.08 4.37
C ALA A 181 6.87 -7.49 3.57
N SER A 182 6.16 -6.52 2.99
CA SER A 182 4.95 -6.78 2.21
C SER A 182 5.21 -7.20 0.76
N SER A 183 6.48 -7.33 0.36
CA SER A 183 6.85 -7.82 -0.97
C SER A 183 8.27 -8.38 -1.03
N PRO A 184 8.58 -9.27 -1.99
CA PRO A 184 9.94 -9.74 -2.23
C PRO A 184 10.94 -8.61 -2.53
N ALA A 185 10.49 -7.52 -3.14
CA ALA A 185 11.34 -6.36 -3.42
C ALA A 185 11.85 -5.68 -2.15
N ILE A 186 11.00 -5.58 -1.12
CA ILE A 186 11.38 -5.05 0.21
C ILE A 186 12.40 -5.99 0.86
N THR A 187 12.15 -7.30 0.82
CA THR A 187 13.08 -8.32 1.33
C THR A 187 14.45 -8.20 0.69
N ASN A 188 14.51 -8.22 -0.65
CA ASN A 188 15.76 -8.14 -1.40
C ASN A 188 16.52 -6.83 -1.12
N PHE A 189 15.78 -5.73 -1.00
CA PHE A 189 16.37 -4.44 -0.68
C PHE A 189 16.94 -4.41 0.74
N ALA A 190 16.23 -4.93 1.75
CA ALA A 190 16.72 -4.99 3.12
C ALA A 190 17.96 -5.89 3.25
N VAL A 191 17.97 -7.05 2.58
CA VAL A 191 19.13 -7.95 2.51
C VAL A 191 20.33 -7.25 1.86
N SER A 192 20.13 -6.51 0.78
CA SER A 192 21.20 -5.74 0.12
C SER A 192 21.84 -4.68 1.01
N LEU A 193 21.13 -4.24 2.04
CA LEU A 193 21.61 -3.30 3.07
C LEU A 193 22.14 -4.00 4.33
N GLY A 194 22.27 -5.33 4.30
CA GLY A 194 22.89 -6.14 5.35
C GLY A 194 21.92 -6.57 6.47
N MET A 195 20.61 -6.59 6.21
CA MET A 195 19.68 -7.23 7.13
C MET A 195 19.69 -8.75 6.91
N PRO A 196 19.91 -9.56 7.96
CA PRO A 196 19.90 -11.01 7.85
C PRO A 196 18.52 -11.55 7.40
N PRO A 197 18.45 -12.48 6.44
CA PRO A 197 17.17 -13.00 5.93
C PRO A 197 16.26 -13.59 7.02
N GLU A 198 16.84 -14.24 8.04
CA GLU A 198 16.10 -14.83 9.17
C GLU A 198 15.44 -13.77 10.10
N ARG A 199 15.67 -12.49 9.85
CA ARG A 199 15.03 -11.37 10.52
C ARG A 199 13.98 -10.70 9.66
N ILE A 200 13.66 -11.26 8.52
CA ILE A 200 12.67 -10.72 7.59
C ILE A 200 11.52 -11.71 7.48
N VAL A 201 10.33 -11.28 7.86
CA VAL A 201 9.12 -12.06 7.69
C VAL A 201 8.28 -11.43 6.60
N GLN A 202 7.94 -12.21 5.59
CA GLN A 202 7.01 -11.76 4.58
C GLN A 202 5.60 -11.75 5.15
N VAL A 203 4.99 -10.58 5.14
CA VAL A 203 3.59 -10.37 5.47
C VAL A 203 2.80 -10.11 4.19
N GLN A 204 1.54 -10.49 4.18
CA GLN A 204 0.67 -10.05 3.09
C GLN A 204 0.52 -8.53 3.14
N SER A 205 0.08 -7.94 2.04
CA SER A 205 -0.21 -6.50 1.94
C SER A 205 -1.18 -6.06 3.05
N ASP A 206 -1.19 -4.77 3.36
CA ASP A 206 -2.05 -4.14 4.38
C ASP A 206 -3.57 -4.26 4.11
N MET A 207 -3.97 -5.12 3.17
CA MET A 207 -5.35 -5.40 2.79
C MET A 207 -5.57 -6.89 2.65
N TYR A 208 -6.78 -7.33 2.94
CA TYR A 208 -7.23 -8.71 2.74
C TYR A 208 -8.51 -8.75 1.90
N LYS A 209 -8.66 -9.83 1.16
CA LYS A 209 -9.64 -9.96 0.10
C LYS A 209 -11.10 -9.85 0.59
N GLU A 210 -11.40 -10.48 1.71
CA GLU A 210 -12.76 -10.60 2.22
C GLU A 210 -13.38 -9.24 2.58
N GLU A 211 -12.61 -8.37 3.22
CA GLU A 211 -13.07 -7.02 3.55
C GLU A 211 -13.36 -6.21 2.28
N TRP A 212 -12.40 -6.24 1.33
CA TRP A 212 -12.57 -5.51 0.09
C TRP A 212 -13.75 -6.02 -0.74
N GLN A 213 -13.92 -7.35 -0.85
CA GLN A 213 -15.04 -7.96 -1.57
C GLN A 213 -16.38 -7.66 -0.92
N SER A 214 -16.45 -7.64 0.41
CA SER A 214 -17.66 -7.24 1.15
C SER A 214 -18.09 -5.80 0.82
N ARG A 215 -17.13 -4.90 0.62
CA ARG A 215 -17.41 -3.51 0.20
C ARG A 215 -17.81 -3.45 -1.27
N ALA A 216 -17.11 -4.16 -2.14
CA ALA A 216 -17.38 -4.21 -3.57
C ALA A 216 -18.77 -4.79 -3.90
N ALA A 217 -19.22 -5.78 -3.14
CA ALA A 217 -20.53 -6.41 -3.32
C ALA A 217 -21.74 -5.48 -3.10
N LYS A 218 -21.53 -4.29 -2.53
CA LYS A 218 -22.59 -3.28 -2.35
C LYS A 218 -22.91 -2.49 -3.61
N PHE A 219 -22.14 -2.67 -4.68
CA PHE A 219 -22.23 -1.87 -5.89
C PHE A 219 -22.73 -2.69 -7.08
N ASP A 220 -23.66 -2.11 -7.83
CA ASP A 220 -24.11 -2.64 -9.12
C ASP A 220 -23.31 -2.00 -10.25
N ARG A 221 -22.67 -2.85 -11.07
CA ARG A 221 -21.86 -2.42 -12.22
C ARG A 221 -22.66 -1.61 -13.23
N ARG A 222 -23.93 -1.99 -13.50
CA ARG A 222 -24.78 -1.34 -14.50
C ARG A 222 -25.19 0.04 -14.03
N GLU A 223 -25.57 0.20 -12.77
CA GLU A 223 -25.96 1.49 -12.20
C GLU A 223 -24.81 2.48 -12.24
N ILE A 224 -23.59 2.05 -11.85
CA ILE A 224 -22.42 2.92 -11.89
C ILE A 224 -22.07 3.33 -13.32
N ARG A 225 -22.05 2.38 -14.28
CA ARG A 225 -21.78 2.69 -15.69
C ARG A 225 -22.82 3.64 -16.27
N LYS A 226 -24.09 3.47 -15.92
CA LYS A 226 -25.17 4.38 -16.30
C LYS A 226 -24.92 5.79 -15.75
N SER A 227 -24.50 5.94 -14.51
CA SER A 227 -24.19 7.24 -13.92
C SER A 227 -23.00 7.94 -14.59
N TRP A 228 -22.09 7.18 -15.22
CA TRP A 228 -20.97 7.69 -16.00
C TRP A 228 -21.29 7.92 -17.48
N ASN A 229 -22.51 7.61 -17.92
CA ASN A 229 -22.89 7.58 -19.34
C ASN A 229 -21.96 6.65 -20.15
N ILE A 230 -21.68 5.46 -19.62
CA ILE A 230 -20.91 4.41 -20.29
C ILE A 230 -21.83 3.24 -20.62
N PRO A 231 -21.84 2.72 -21.87
CA PRO A 231 -22.60 1.54 -22.23
C PRO A 231 -22.22 0.31 -21.39
N GLU A 232 -23.18 -0.56 -21.09
CA GLU A 232 -22.98 -1.72 -20.21
C GLU A 232 -21.85 -2.64 -20.67
N ASN A 233 -21.71 -2.88 -21.97
CA ASN A 233 -20.76 -3.82 -22.53
C ASN A 233 -19.46 -3.14 -23.02
N ALA A 234 -19.31 -1.83 -22.83
CA ALA A 234 -18.10 -1.11 -23.24
C ALA A 234 -16.89 -1.55 -22.42
N PRO A 235 -15.70 -1.76 -23.00
CA PRO A 235 -14.48 -1.96 -22.25
C PRO A 235 -14.12 -0.70 -21.44
N VAL A 236 -13.80 -0.83 -20.16
CA VAL A 236 -13.48 0.29 -19.27
C VAL A 236 -12.10 0.13 -18.65
N VAL A 237 -11.22 1.07 -18.94
CA VAL A 237 -9.92 1.25 -18.32
C VAL A 237 -10.06 2.18 -17.12
N LEU A 238 -9.53 1.79 -15.96
CA LEU A 238 -9.47 2.62 -14.76
C LEU A 238 -8.04 3.11 -14.52
N PHE A 239 -7.88 4.39 -14.27
CA PHE A 239 -6.76 4.96 -13.54
C PHE A 239 -7.27 5.39 -12.17
N CYS A 240 -6.62 4.95 -11.10
CA CYS A 240 -6.96 5.36 -9.74
C CYS A 240 -5.73 5.88 -9.01
N GLY A 241 -5.77 7.15 -8.59
CA GLY A 241 -4.68 7.77 -7.85
C GLY A 241 -4.54 9.27 -8.05
N LYS A 242 -3.64 9.86 -7.27
CA LYS A 242 -3.35 11.30 -7.30
C LYS A 242 -2.81 11.73 -8.67
N LEU A 243 -3.31 12.82 -9.23
CA LEU A 243 -2.85 13.38 -10.52
C LEU A 243 -1.52 14.13 -10.34
N GLN A 244 -0.45 13.36 -10.17
CA GLN A 244 0.91 13.83 -9.90
C GLN A 244 1.87 13.41 -11.03
N ALA A 245 2.93 14.19 -11.25
CA ALA A 245 3.89 13.94 -12.33
C ALA A 245 4.54 12.54 -12.26
N TRP A 246 4.76 12.00 -11.07
CA TRP A 246 5.33 10.66 -10.92
C TRP A 246 4.32 9.53 -11.17
N LYS A 247 3.02 9.83 -11.17
CA LYS A 247 1.94 8.88 -11.52
C LYS A 247 1.71 8.79 -13.02
N ARG A 248 2.21 9.76 -13.81
CA ARG A 248 2.20 9.78 -15.27
C ARG A 248 0.82 9.57 -15.93
N PRO A 249 -0.25 10.26 -15.48
CA PRO A 249 -1.58 10.07 -16.05
C PRO A 249 -1.61 10.44 -17.55
N LEU A 250 -0.76 11.37 -17.99
CA LEU A 250 -0.69 11.81 -19.39
C LEU A 250 -0.19 10.69 -20.32
N ASP A 251 0.70 9.82 -19.86
CA ASP A 251 1.15 8.65 -20.63
C ASP A 251 -0.02 7.70 -20.91
N LEU A 252 -0.89 7.48 -19.91
CA LEU A 252 -2.07 6.64 -20.10
C LEU A 252 -3.04 7.27 -21.11
N ILE A 253 -3.28 8.58 -21.03
CA ILE A 253 -4.16 9.29 -21.97
C ILE A 253 -3.64 9.15 -23.40
N THR A 254 -2.34 9.39 -23.61
CA THR A 254 -1.68 9.23 -24.91
C THR A 254 -1.79 7.79 -25.41
N ALA A 255 -1.48 6.81 -24.55
CA ALA A 255 -1.55 5.39 -24.92
C ALA A 255 -2.99 4.93 -25.21
N PHE A 256 -3.97 5.42 -24.46
CA PHE A 256 -5.38 5.12 -24.66
C PHE A 256 -5.87 5.62 -26.01
N ALA A 257 -5.57 6.88 -26.35
CA ALA A 257 -5.89 7.44 -27.66
C ALA A 257 -5.22 6.67 -28.80
N SER A 258 -3.93 6.31 -28.65
CA SER A 258 -3.17 5.56 -29.65
C SER A 258 -3.60 4.10 -29.78
N ALA A 259 -4.18 3.53 -28.74
CA ALA A 259 -4.69 2.16 -28.78
C ALA A 259 -5.89 1.99 -29.70
N GLN A 260 -6.71 3.01 -29.89
CA GLN A 260 -7.88 3.04 -30.80
C GLN A 260 -8.81 1.83 -30.62
N VAL A 261 -9.07 1.43 -29.36
CA VAL A 261 -9.98 0.32 -29.07
C VAL A 261 -11.42 0.83 -29.23
N SER A 262 -12.15 0.25 -30.17
CA SER A 262 -13.52 0.65 -30.45
C SER A 262 -14.42 0.52 -29.22
N GLY A 263 -15.18 1.57 -28.93
CA GLY A 263 -16.14 1.61 -27.82
C GLY A 263 -15.54 1.57 -26.43
N ALA A 264 -14.20 1.65 -26.28
CA ALA A 264 -13.56 1.67 -24.96
C ALA A 264 -13.67 3.04 -24.29
N TYR A 265 -13.72 3.04 -22.97
CA TYR A 265 -13.73 4.23 -22.12
C TYR A 265 -12.54 4.22 -21.16
N LEU A 266 -12.05 5.43 -20.85
CA LEU A 266 -11.05 5.67 -19.80
C LEU A 266 -11.72 6.41 -18.64
N VAL A 267 -11.67 5.83 -17.45
CA VAL A 267 -12.17 6.44 -16.22
C VAL A 267 -10.97 6.83 -15.35
N ILE A 268 -10.92 8.08 -14.91
CA ILE A 268 -9.86 8.63 -14.07
C ILE A 268 -10.49 9.01 -12.71
N ALA A 269 -10.22 8.19 -11.68
CA ALA A 269 -10.57 8.44 -10.29
C ALA A 269 -9.39 9.07 -9.56
N GLY A 270 -9.40 10.38 -9.39
CA GLY A 270 -8.33 11.10 -8.71
C GLY A 270 -8.31 12.60 -8.97
N GLU A 271 -7.63 13.30 -8.08
CA GLU A 271 -7.37 14.74 -8.15
C GLU A 271 -5.87 15.01 -8.01
N GLY A 272 -5.46 16.23 -8.34
CA GLY A 272 -4.08 16.66 -8.16
C GLY A 272 -3.66 17.78 -9.09
N PRO A 273 -2.42 18.27 -8.94
CA PRO A 273 -1.89 19.41 -9.70
C PRO A 273 -1.97 19.26 -11.24
N LEU A 274 -1.95 18.02 -11.74
CA LEU A 274 -2.02 17.77 -13.20
C LEU A 274 -3.45 17.75 -13.75
N ARG A 275 -4.50 18.04 -12.96
CA ARG A 275 -5.90 18.01 -13.44
C ARG A 275 -6.09 18.81 -14.74
N GLY A 276 -5.65 20.06 -14.76
CA GLY A 276 -5.79 20.91 -15.93
C GLY A 276 -4.96 20.46 -17.15
N GLU A 277 -3.82 19.80 -16.93
CA GLU A 277 -3.03 19.22 -18.02
C GLU A 277 -3.70 17.98 -18.62
N VAL A 278 -4.30 17.15 -17.75
CA VAL A 278 -5.11 15.99 -18.15
C VAL A 278 -6.28 16.43 -19.03
N GLU A 279 -7.04 17.45 -18.62
CA GLU A 279 -8.17 17.99 -19.38
C GLU A 279 -7.74 18.53 -20.75
N ARG A 280 -6.64 19.29 -20.79
CA ARG A 280 -6.09 19.80 -22.07
C ARG A 280 -5.62 18.67 -23.00
N ALA A 281 -4.96 17.63 -22.44
CA ALA A 281 -4.51 16.48 -23.24
C ALA A 281 -5.68 15.70 -23.84
N VAL A 282 -6.72 15.47 -23.04
CA VAL A 282 -7.97 14.82 -23.50
C VAL A 282 -8.62 15.61 -24.64
N ALA A 283 -8.71 16.95 -24.50
CA ALA A 283 -9.26 17.83 -25.54
C ALA A 283 -8.41 17.84 -26.81
N ALA A 284 -7.09 17.95 -26.65
CA ALA A 284 -6.17 17.98 -27.81
C ALA A 284 -6.17 16.69 -28.63
N LEU A 285 -6.47 15.55 -27.99
CA LEU A 285 -6.58 14.24 -28.64
C LEU A 285 -7.99 13.93 -29.17
N GLY A 286 -8.98 14.80 -28.93
CA GLY A 286 -10.35 14.62 -29.39
C GLY A 286 -11.11 13.46 -28.78
N ILE A 287 -10.75 13.06 -27.51
CA ILE A 287 -11.31 11.89 -26.83
C ILE A 287 -12.19 12.25 -25.63
N GLN A 288 -12.76 13.46 -25.57
CA GLN A 288 -13.52 13.96 -24.42
C GLN A 288 -14.71 13.06 -24.07
N GLU A 289 -15.39 12.54 -25.08
CA GLU A 289 -16.56 11.66 -24.89
C GLU A 289 -16.19 10.29 -24.28
N LEU A 290 -14.97 9.85 -24.54
CA LEU A 290 -14.46 8.54 -24.10
C LEU A 290 -13.77 8.59 -22.73
N VAL A 291 -13.46 9.77 -22.20
CA VAL A 291 -12.74 9.95 -20.92
C VAL A 291 -13.68 10.52 -19.86
N LYS A 292 -13.79 9.83 -18.74
CA LYS A 292 -14.59 10.25 -17.57
C LYS A 292 -13.69 10.63 -16.42
N LEU A 293 -13.67 11.91 -16.05
CA LEU A 293 -12.86 12.45 -14.97
C LEU A 293 -13.74 12.55 -13.71
N LEU A 294 -13.63 11.59 -12.79
CA LEU A 294 -14.49 11.50 -11.60
C LEU A 294 -14.08 12.46 -10.46
N GLY A 295 -12.87 13.03 -10.54
CA GLY A 295 -12.31 13.76 -9.41
C GLY A 295 -11.91 12.85 -8.24
N PHE A 296 -11.82 13.40 -7.04
CA PHE A 296 -11.54 12.65 -5.84
C PHE A 296 -12.73 11.73 -5.50
N VAL A 297 -12.46 10.43 -5.43
CA VAL A 297 -13.45 9.41 -5.01
C VAL A 297 -13.08 8.93 -3.63
N ASN A 298 -14.00 9.08 -2.68
CA ASN A 298 -13.77 8.67 -1.30
C ASN A 298 -13.82 7.16 -1.12
N SER A 299 -13.26 6.67 -0.01
CA SER A 299 -13.01 5.24 0.21
C SER A 299 -14.27 4.37 0.20
N THR A 300 -15.43 4.88 0.61
CA THR A 300 -16.70 4.12 0.57
C THR A 300 -17.20 3.88 -0.85
N HIS A 301 -16.94 4.80 -1.79
CA HIS A 301 -17.37 4.71 -3.18
C HIS A 301 -16.32 4.11 -4.11
N LEU A 302 -15.06 4.09 -3.67
CA LEU A 302 -13.95 3.61 -4.49
C LEU A 302 -14.11 2.15 -4.98
N PRO A 303 -14.64 1.19 -4.18
CA PRO A 303 -14.87 -0.17 -4.68
C PRO A 303 -15.80 -0.23 -5.90
N GLY A 304 -16.76 0.70 -5.99
CA GLY A 304 -17.65 0.82 -7.16
C GLY A 304 -16.90 1.15 -8.44
N CYS A 305 -15.82 1.96 -8.37
CA CYS A 305 -15.00 2.26 -9.54
C CYS A 305 -14.36 1.00 -10.12
N TYR A 306 -13.89 0.09 -9.26
CA TYR A 306 -13.32 -1.18 -9.72
C TYR A 306 -14.39 -2.12 -10.25
N VAL A 307 -15.55 -2.25 -9.57
CA VAL A 307 -16.70 -3.07 -10.03
C VAL A 307 -17.15 -2.66 -11.43
N ALA A 308 -17.16 -1.35 -11.72
CA ALA A 308 -17.57 -0.82 -13.02
C ALA A 308 -16.48 -0.92 -14.11
N SER A 309 -15.26 -1.31 -13.76
CA SER A 309 -14.11 -1.31 -14.68
C SER A 309 -13.73 -2.72 -15.14
N ASP A 310 -12.86 -2.81 -16.14
CA ASP A 310 -12.39 -4.07 -16.73
C ASP A 310 -10.88 -4.25 -16.59
N LEU A 311 -10.14 -3.16 -16.46
CA LEU A 311 -8.68 -3.14 -16.43
C LEU A 311 -8.21 -1.95 -15.59
N LEU A 312 -7.28 -2.19 -14.65
CA LEU A 312 -6.55 -1.10 -13.98
C LEU A 312 -5.24 -0.83 -14.70
N VAL A 313 -4.88 0.44 -14.91
CA VAL A 313 -3.57 0.83 -15.46
C VAL A 313 -2.87 1.82 -14.54
N LEU A 314 -1.62 1.52 -14.19
CA LEU A 314 -0.75 2.41 -13.43
C LEU A 314 0.57 2.64 -14.17
N PRO A 315 0.74 3.78 -14.85
CA PRO A 315 1.97 4.11 -15.59
C PRO A 315 3.04 4.77 -14.70
N SER A 316 2.90 4.69 -13.38
CA SER A 316 3.69 5.44 -12.42
C SER A 316 5.19 5.23 -12.56
N ARG A 317 5.97 6.32 -12.57
CA ARG A 317 7.44 6.29 -12.49
C ARG A 317 7.94 5.94 -11.10
N TYR A 318 7.16 6.27 -10.09
CA TYR A 318 7.44 5.97 -8.69
C TYR A 318 6.14 5.65 -7.94
N ASP A 319 6.11 4.48 -7.34
CA ASP A 319 5.12 4.11 -6.35
C ASP A 319 5.73 3.00 -5.47
N GLY A 320 5.72 3.17 -4.16
CA GLY A 320 6.34 2.20 -3.25
C GLY A 320 5.56 0.89 -3.20
N SER A 321 4.28 1.00 -2.91
CA SER A 321 3.38 -0.15 -2.75
C SER A 321 1.92 0.27 -2.96
N PRO A 322 1.50 0.56 -4.22
CA PRO A 322 0.17 1.09 -4.48
C PRO A 322 -0.92 0.08 -4.09
N LEU A 323 -1.82 0.49 -3.21
CA LEU A 323 -2.93 -0.36 -2.74
C LEU A 323 -3.98 -0.60 -3.83
N VAL A 324 -4.09 0.32 -4.78
CA VAL A 324 -5.00 0.19 -5.93
C VAL A 324 -4.75 -1.09 -6.76
N VAL A 325 -3.55 -1.69 -6.65
CA VAL A 325 -3.24 -2.98 -7.31
C VAL A 325 -3.97 -4.14 -6.65
N PRO A 326 -3.79 -4.42 -5.31
CA PRO A 326 -4.59 -5.44 -4.66
C PRO A 326 -6.09 -5.13 -4.68
N GLU A 327 -6.53 -3.86 -4.60
CA GLU A 327 -7.93 -3.46 -4.75
C GLU A 327 -8.54 -3.94 -6.07
N ALA A 328 -7.86 -3.69 -7.19
CA ALA A 328 -8.27 -4.17 -8.50
C ALA A 328 -8.32 -5.70 -8.55
N MET A 329 -7.24 -6.36 -8.10
CA MET A 329 -7.14 -7.82 -8.17
C MET A 329 -8.15 -8.52 -7.26
N PHE A 330 -8.48 -7.97 -6.09
CA PHE A 330 -9.54 -8.50 -5.21
C PHE A 330 -10.93 -8.33 -5.81
N THR A 331 -11.13 -7.35 -6.70
CA THR A 331 -12.36 -7.18 -7.48
C THR A 331 -12.39 -8.05 -8.75
N GLY A 332 -11.30 -8.77 -9.03
CA GLY A 332 -11.18 -9.69 -10.17
C GLY A 332 -10.78 -9.01 -11.48
N ILE A 333 -10.31 -7.76 -11.46
CA ILE A 333 -9.86 -7.08 -12.68
C ILE A 333 -8.33 -7.17 -12.85
N PRO A 334 -7.83 -7.44 -14.08
CA PRO A 334 -6.41 -7.48 -14.38
C PRO A 334 -5.77 -6.11 -14.33
N VAL A 335 -4.43 -6.10 -14.24
CA VAL A 335 -3.67 -4.85 -14.02
C VAL A 335 -2.53 -4.74 -15.03
N ILE A 336 -2.33 -3.54 -15.60
CA ILE A 336 -1.13 -3.19 -16.36
C ILE A 336 -0.32 -2.18 -15.54
N LEU A 337 0.91 -2.55 -15.18
CA LEU A 337 1.81 -1.73 -14.36
C LEU A 337 3.07 -1.35 -15.12
N SER A 338 3.62 -0.18 -14.82
CA SER A 338 5.00 0.11 -15.21
C SER A 338 6.00 -0.74 -14.41
N ASP A 339 7.11 -1.10 -15.02
CA ASP A 339 8.20 -1.89 -14.45
C ASP A 339 8.90 -1.22 -13.25
N THR A 340 8.67 0.06 -13.03
CA THR A 340 9.21 0.82 -11.91
C THR A 340 8.41 0.67 -10.61
N ILE A 341 7.22 0.04 -10.66
CA ILE A 341 6.41 -0.28 -9.48
C ILE A 341 6.83 -1.64 -8.89
N VAL A 342 8.09 -1.74 -8.52
CA VAL A 342 8.71 -3.00 -8.10
C VAL A 342 8.05 -3.67 -6.89
N GLY A 343 7.44 -2.88 -5.99
CA GLY A 343 6.76 -3.40 -4.80
C GLY A 343 5.53 -4.28 -5.11
N ARG A 344 4.91 -4.07 -6.27
CA ARG A 344 3.72 -4.82 -6.71
C ARG A 344 3.93 -5.64 -7.99
N ALA A 345 5.08 -5.47 -8.65
CA ALA A 345 5.39 -6.23 -9.86
C ALA A 345 5.29 -7.75 -9.66
N ALA A 346 5.67 -8.24 -8.48
CA ALA A 346 5.57 -9.66 -8.13
C ALA A 346 4.12 -10.17 -8.03
N MET A 347 3.13 -9.30 -7.92
CA MET A 347 1.70 -9.67 -7.96
C MET A 347 1.21 -9.91 -9.39
N ILE A 348 1.95 -9.48 -10.42
CA ILE A 348 1.53 -9.62 -11.79
C ILE A 348 2.14 -10.88 -12.40
N ARG A 349 1.31 -11.75 -12.92
CA ARG A 349 1.70 -12.90 -13.75
C ARG A 349 1.42 -12.54 -15.20
N PRO A 350 2.47 -12.20 -16.00
CA PRO A 350 2.29 -11.75 -17.38
C PRO A 350 1.47 -12.75 -18.21
N GLY A 351 0.43 -12.26 -18.87
CA GLY A 351 -0.48 -13.08 -19.67
C GLY A 351 -1.51 -13.90 -18.89
N LYS A 352 -1.47 -13.87 -17.54
CA LYS A 352 -2.44 -14.56 -16.66
C LYS A 352 -3.25 -13.63 -15.79
N SER A 353 -2.63 -12.61 -15.17
CA SER A 353 -3.33 -11.65 -14.31
C SER A 353 -3.09 -10.19 -14.71
N GLY A 354 -2.34 -9.96 -15.76
CA GLY A 354 -2.02 -8.63 -16.26
C GLY A 354 -0.70 -8.58 -17.00
N TYR A 355 -0.12 -7.38 -17.08
CA TYR A 355 1.13 -7.13 -17.79
C TYR A 355 2.00 -6.11 -17.08
N LEU A 356 3.31 -6.18 -17.34
CA LEU A 356 4.28 -5.13 -17.01
C LEU A 356 4.74 -4.50 -18.32
N PHE A 357 4.96 -3.18 -18.32
CA PHE A 357 5.52 -2.45 -19.45
C PHE A 357 6.63 -1.49 -18.99
N ARG A 358 7.50 -1.10 -19.92
CA ARG A 358 8.57 -0.16 -19.62
C ARG A 358 8.01 1.23 -19.31
N CYS A 359 8.36 1.79 -18.16
CA CYS A 359 7.90 3.11 -17.72
C CYS A 359 8.22 4.19 -18.78
N GLY A 360 7.20 4.90 -19.25
CA GLY A 360 7.30 5.93 -20.27
C GLY A 360 7.16 5.42 -21.71
N ASP A 361 7.07 4.13 -21.93
CA ASP A 361 6.80 3.54 -23.24
C ASP A 361 5.29 3.52 -23.52
N THR A 362 4.80 4.63 -24.06
CA THR A 362 3.37 4.79 -24.38
C THR A 362 2.92 3.93 -25.55
N GLU A 363 3.84 3.53 -26.44
CA GLU A 363 3.53 2.64 -27.57
C GLU A 363 3.33 1.22 -27.09
N GLU A 364 4.22 0.72 -26.21
CA GLU A 364 4.03 -0.58 -25.57
C GLU A 364 2.75 -0.62 -24.77
N LEU A 365 2.44 0.43 -23.99
CA LEU A 365 1.20 0.54 -23.24
C LEU A 365 -0.02 0.51 -24.17
N ALA A 366 -0.01 1.26 -25.27
CA ALA A 366 -1.09 1.25 -26.26
C ALA A 366 -1.29 -0.14 -26.89
N ARG A 367 -0.20 -0.84 -27.22
CA ARG A 367 -0.25 -2.22 -27.73
C ARG A 367 -0.87 -3.19 -26.71
N LEU A 368 -0.52 -3.06 -25.43
CA LEU A 368 -1.08 -3.89 -24.35
C LEU A 368 -2.57 -3.58 -24.11
N LEU A 369 -2.96 -2.30 -24.16
CA LEU A 369 -4.37 -1.89 -24.06
C LEU A 369 -5.19 -2.52 -25.20
N ARG A 370 -4.71 -2.40 -26.45
CA ARG A 370 -5.36 -3.00 -27.63
C ARG A 370 -5.47 -4.51 -27.47
N LYS A 371 -4.37 -5.19 -27.14
CA LYS A 371 -4.34 -6.65 -26.93
C LYS A 371 -5.34 -7.11 -25.89
N THR A 372 -5.48 -6.35 -24.80
CA THR A 372 -6.31 -6.75 -23.66
C THR A 372 -7.79 -6.48 -23.90
N LEU A 373 -8.12 -5.35 -24.55
CA LEU A 373 -9.49 -4.85 -24.62
C LEU A 373 -10.19 -5.18 -25.93
N SER A 374 -9.47 -5.46 -27.03
CA SER A 374 -10.08 -5.82 -28.31
C SER A 374 -10.46 -7.30 -28.40
N ASP A 375 -10.05 -8.12 -27.43
CA ASP A 375 -10.35 -9.54 -27.37
C ASP A 375 -11.07 -9.87 -26.05
N PRO A 376 -12.40 -10.01 -26.06
CA PRO A 376 -13.18 -10.32 -24.87
C PRO A 376 -12.83 -11.66 -24.22
N GLU A 377 -12.41 -12.67 -25.00
CA GLU A 377 -12.02 -13.98 -24.48
C GLU A 377 -10.69 -13.86 -23.73
N HIS A 378 -9.74 -13.14 -24.31
CA HIS A 378 -8.46 -12.85 -23.63
C HIS A 378 -8.64 -12.06 -22.33
N LEU A 379 -9.49 -11.02 -22.34
CA LEU A 379 -9.84 -10.26 -21.13
C LEU A 379 -10.49 -11.16 -20.06
N SER A 380 -11.41 -12.03 -20.47
CA SER A 380 -12.06 -12.99 -19.58
C SER A 380 -11.06 -13.98 -18.97
N ALA A 381 -10.12 -14.50 -19.77
CA ALA A 381 -9.04 -15.37 -19.30
C ALA A 381 -8.13 -14.67 -18.27
N LEU A 382 -7.77 -13.40 -18.50
CA LEU A 382 -7.01 -12.62 -17.53
C LEU A 382 -7.78 -12.42 -16.21
N LYS A 383 -9.09 -12.11 -16.27
CA LYS A 383 -9.95 -11.99 -15.09
C LYS A 383 -9.99 -13.29 -14.30
N ALA A 384 -10.17 -14.43 -14.96
CA ALA A 384 -10.15 -15.75 -14.33
C ALA A 384 -8.81 -16.03 -13.64
N GLY A 385 -7.69 -15.69 -14.31
CA GLY A 385 -6.35 -15.82 -13.75
C GLY A 385 -6.11 -14.95 -12.51
N VAL A 386 -6.70 -13.74 -12.47
CA VAL A 386 -6.68 -12.87 -11.27
C VAL A 386 -7.44 -13.54 -10.13
N VAL A 387 -8.66 -14.04 -10.37
CA VAL A 387 -9.50 -14.69 -9.35
C VAL A 387 -8.77 -15.90 -8.75
N GLU A 388 -8.19 -16.77 -9.60
CA GLU A 388 -7.39 -17.91 -9.18
C GLU A 388 -6.22 -17.48 -8.28
N GLN A 389 -5.47 -16.48 -8.74
CA GLN A 389 -4.29 -16.01 -8.02
C GLN A 389 -4.63 -15.43 -6.64
N MET A 390 -5.76 -14.74 -6.52
CA MET A 390 -6.16 -14.06 -5.28
C MET A 390 -6.87 -15.00 -4.27
N GLN A 391 -7.10 -16.27 -4.59
CA GLN A 391 -7.71 -17.24 -3.66
C GLN A 391 -6.90 -17.41 -2.37
N SER A 392 -5.58 -17.28 -2.45
CA SER A 392 -4.68 -17.46 -1.31
C SER A 392 -4.54 -16.22 -0.41
N TRP A 393 -5.17 -15.09 -0.76
CA TRP A 393 -5.08 -13.83 -0.02
C TRP A 393 -6.24 -13.72 0.97
N THR A 394 -6.09 -14.33 2.14
CA THR A 394 -7.13 -14.40 3.16
C THR A 394 -6.76 -13.65 4.42
N ALA A 395 -7.77 -13.20 5.17
CA ALA A 395 -7.62 -12.57 6.48
C ALA A 395 -6.80 -13.44 7.44
N GLN A 396 -7.04 -14.77 7.44
CA GLN A 396 -6.30 -15.71 8.29
C GLN A 396 -4.80 -15.72 7.98
N LYS A 397 -4.42 -15.87 6.70
CA LYS A 397 -3.00 -15.83 6.30
C LYS A 397 -2.32 -14.51 6.63
N PHE A 398 -3.08 -13.42 6.52
CA PHE A 398 -2.59 -12.11 6.90
C PHE A 398 -2.27 -12.06 8.40
N ALA A 399 -3.23 -12.43 9.27
CA ALA A 399 -3.04 -12.46 10.72
C ALA A 399 -1.91 -13.43 11.12
N ASP A 400 -1.85 -14.61 10.51
CA ASP A 400 -0.80 -15.60 10.76
C ASP A 400 0.60 -15.06 10.41
N SER A 401 0.75 -14.31 9.32
CA SER A 401 2.02 -13.72 8.94
C SER A 401 2.52 -12.65 9.93
N TRP A 402 1.61 -11.85 10.46
CA TRP A 402 1.92 -10.88 11.51
C TRP A 402 2.27 -11.56 12.83
N PHE A 403 1.49 -12.57 13.22
CA PHE A 403 1.77 -13.34 14.42
C PHE A 403 3.14 -14.05 14.34
N LEU A 404 3.46 -14.66 13.19
CA LEU A 404 4.78 -15.27 12.94
C LEU A 404 5.93 -14.25 13.09
N ALA A 405 5.74 -13.02 12.63
CA ALA A 405 6.75 -11.97 12.79
C ALA A 405 6.97 -11.63 14.27
N ILE A 406 5.89 -11.56 15.05
CA ILE A 406 5.95 -11.31 16.49
C ILE A 406 6.64 -12.47 17.20
N GLU A 407 6.25 -13.72 16.92
CA GLU A 407 6.89 -14.93 17.49
C GLU A 407 8.39 -14.97 17.15
N THR A 408 8.76 -14.65 15.92
CA THR A 408 10.16 -14.57 15.50
C THR A 408 10.94 -13.56 16.35
N ALA A 409 10.36 -12.40 16.62
CA ALA A 409 11.00 -11.36 17.44
C ALA A 409 11.14 -11.80 18.92
N LEU A 410 10.11 -12.46 19.47
CA LEU A 410 10.13 -12.98 20.85
C LEU A 410 11.15 -14.11 21.02
N ALA A 411 11.21 -15.08 20.10
CA ALA A 411 12.16 -16.18 20.13
C ALA A 411 13.63 -15.68 20.08
N ARG A 412 13.89 -14.62 19.31
CA ARG A 412 15.23 -14.00 19.26
C ARG A 412 15.61 -13.34 20.57
N LYS A 413 14.66 -12.69 21.25
CA LYS A 413 14.90 -12.11 22.59
C LYS A 413 15.31 -13.18 23.59
N GLN A 414 14.62 -14.34 23.62
CA GLN A 414 14.93 -15.45 24.53
C GLN A 414 16.33 -16.04 24.30
N ARG A 415 16.80 -16.07 23.04
CA ARG A 415 18.16 -16.55 22.71
C ARG A 415 19.27 -15.56 23.05
N ALA A 416 18.94 -14.29 23.23
CA ALA A 416 19.89 -13.21 23.52
C ALA A 416 19.94 -12.85 25.02
N SER A 417 19.04 -13.42 25.83
CA SER A 417 18.99 -13.33 27.32
C SER A 417 19.76 -14.44 27.95
#